data_5407ae2b8e1b8f56c3097699cbdda678
#
_entry.id   5407ae2b8e1b8f56c3097699cbdda678
#
_cell.length_a   1.000
_cell.length_b   1.000
_cell.length_c   1.000
_cell.angle_alpha   90.00
_cell.angle_beta   90.00
_cell.angle_gamma   90.00
#
_symmetry.space_group_name_H-M   'P 1'
#
loop_
_entity.id
_entity.type
_entity.pdbx_description
1 polymer ?
#
loop_
_entity_poly.entity_id
_entity_poly.type
_entity_poly.pdbx_seq_one_letter_code
_entity_poly.pdbx_strand_id
1 'polypeptide(L)'
;MTHQIALITGASRGLGRNMALHLAKRGIRIVGTYRSGAAEADALRQEIESQGGEAVMLSLDVTETASFAAFAEKVADTLKINFGRERFDFLVNNAGNGLFAHFADATEEQFESLVSTHLRGPIFLTQKLLPLIDDGGRILNVSSGFVRFTLPGYSV
;
A
#
# COMPACT_ATOMS: atom_id res chain seq x y z
N MET A 1 -3.79 11.50 -23.63
CA MET A 1 -4.30 10.35 -22.85
C MET A 1 -3.98 10.61 -21.38
N THR A 2 -4.95 10.58 -20.49
CA THR A 2 -4.71 10.72 -19.06
C THR A 2 -4.06 9.45 -18.55
N HIS A 3 -2.82 9.55 -18.01
CA HIS A 3 -2.13 8.41 -17.41
C HIS A 3 -2.87 7.95 -16.16
N GLN A 4 -3.04 6.64 -16.01
CA GLN A 4 -3.61 6.03 -14.81
C GLN A 4 -2.65 6.16 -13.63
N ILE A 5 -3.19 6.18 -12.42
CA ILE A 5 -2.44 6.30 -11.18
C ILE A 5 -2.77 5.13 -10.27
N ALA A 6 -1.76 4.47 -9.71
CA ALA A 6 -1.90 3.42 -8.71
C ALA A 6 -1.35 3.88 -7.36
N LEU A 7 -2.16 3.78 -6.30
CA LEU A 7 -1.71 3.91 -4.93
C LEU A 7 -1.42 2.52 -4.37
N ILE A 8 -0.18 2.27 -3.91
CA ILE A 8 0.27 0.96 -3.44
C ILE A 8 0.77 1.10 -2.01
N THR A 9 0.13 0.43 -1.05
CA THR A 9 0.62 0.44 0.32
C THR A 9 1.79 -0.53 0.50
N GLY A 10 2.82 -0.12 1.26
CA GLY A 10 4.02 -0.94 1.48
C GLY A 10 4.86 -1.17 0.22
N ALA A 11 5.06 -0.12 -0.58
CA ALA A 11 5.74 -0.20 -1.88
C ALA A 11 7.27 -0.19 -1.79
N SER A 12 7.88 0.11 -0.64
CA SER A 12 9.35 0.29 -0.55
C SER A 12 10.15 -0.99 -0.80
N ARG A 13 9.56 -2.17 -0.59
CA ARG A 13 10.25 -3.46 -0.72
C ARG A 13 9.32 -4.59 -1.16
N GLY A 14 9.90 -5.76 -1.43
CA GLY A 14 9.17 -7.02 -1.69
C GLY A 14 8.19 -6.93 -2.84
N LEU A 15 6.99 -7.48 -2.63
CA LEU A 15 5.95 -7.57 -3.64
C LEU A 15 5.43 -6.17 -4.05
N GLY A 16 5.24 -5.26 -3.09
CA GLY A 16 4.80 -3.89 -3.37
C GLY A 16 5.75 -3.14 -4.30
N ARG A 17 7.07 -3.26 -4.06
CA ARG A 17 8.10 -2.68 -4.94
C ARG A 17 8.06 -3.29 -6.35
N ASN A 18 7.94 -4.60 -6.43
CA ASN A 18 7.84 -5.30 -7.71
C ASN A 18 6.60 -4.85 -8.51
N MET A 19 5.44 -4.76 -7.87
CA MET A 19 4.22 -4.25 -8.50
C MET A 19 4.39 -2.82 -8.99
N ALA A 20 4.96 -1.94 -8.17
CA ALA A 20 5.20 -0.54 -8.55
C ALA A 20 6.06 -0.42 -9.81
N LEU A 21 7.18 -1.16 -9.89
CA LEU A 21 8.05 -1.17 -11.07
C LEU A 21 7.33 -1.69 -12.33
N HIS A 22 6.57 -2.77 -12.20
CA HIS A 22 5.86 -3.34 -13.34
C HIS A 22 4.71 -2.47 -13.85
N LEU A 23 4.00 -1.78 -12.94
CA LEU A 23 2.96 -0.83 -13.31
C LEU A 23 3.56 0.43 -13.93
N ALA A 24 4.67 0.96 -13.39
CA ALA A 24 5.36 2.11 -13.95
C ALA A 24 5.87 1.84 -15.39
N LYS A 25 6.41 0.64 -15.66
CA LYS A 25 6.80 0.22 -17.03
C LYS A 25 5.63 0.18 -18.03
N ARG A 26 4.40 0.11 -17.54
CA ARG A 26 3.17 0.18 -18.35
C ARG A 26 2.61 1.60 -18.47
N GLY A 27 3.36 2.61 -18.00
CA GLY A 27 2.94 4.01 -18.05
C GLY A 27 1.96 4.42 -16.95
N ILE A 28 1.80 3.59 -15.90
CA ILE A 28 0.97 3.92 -14.74
C ILE A 28 1.84 4.70 -13.75
N ARG A 29 1.37 5.87 -13.32
CA ARG A 29 2.01 6.70 -12.31
C ARG A 29 1.84 6.08 -10.92
N ILE A 30 2.82 6.19 -10.05
CA ILE A 30 2.84 5.49 -8.77
C ILE A 30 2.77 6.48 -7.60
N VAL A 31 1.81 6.26 -6.70
CA VAL A 31 1.85 6.74 -5.33
C VAL A 31 2.17 5.55 -4.44
N GLY A 32 3.41 5.43 -4.03
CA GLY A 32 3.86 4.35 -3.14
C GLY A 32 3.84 4.78 -1.69
N THR A 33 3.55 3.86 -0.74
CA THR A 33 3.73 4.17 0.66
C THR A 33 4.78 3.30 1.34
N TYR A 34 5.35 3.83 2.42
CA TYR A 34 6.30 3.12 3.28
C TYR A 34 6.07 3.51 4.76
N ARG A 35 6.42 2.62 5.69
CA ARG A 35 6.38 2.91 7.13
C ARG A 35 7.73 3.41 7.64
N SER A 36 8.77 2.64 7.48
CA SER A 36 10.11 2.91 8.02
C SER A 36 11.23 2.89 6.99
N GLY A 37 10.98 2.40 5.78
CA GLY A 37 11.98 2.25 4.73
C GLY A 37 12.06 3.48 3.81
N ALA A 38 12.42 4.66 4.34
CA ALA A 38 12.48 5.90 3.55
C ALA A 38 13.57 5.85 2.46
N ALA A 39 14.72 5.28 2.76
CA ALA A 39 15.81 5.14 1.79
C ALA A 39 15.45 4.18 0.65
N GLU A 40 14.83 3.04 0.97
CA GLU A 40 14.34 2.07 -0.02
C GLU A 40 13.19 2.64 -0.86
N ALA A 41 12.34 3.46 -0.25
CA ALA A 41 11.28 4.16 -0.95
C ALA A 41 11.83 5.18 -1.94
N ASP A 42 12.83 5.97 -1.54
CA ASP A 42 13.50 6.93 -2.44
C ASP A 42 14.26 6.21 -3.56
N ALA A 43 14.94 5.11 -3.27
CA ALA A 43 15.59 4.29 -4.29
C ALA A 43 14.59 3.74 -5.32
N LEU A 44 13.40 3.30 -4.89
CA LEU A 44 12.34 2.89 -5.81
C LEU A 44 11.86 4.05 -6.69
N ARG A 45 11.64 5.24 -6.11
CA ARG A 45 11.24 6.43 -6.86
C ARG A 45 12.27 6.77 -7.94
N GLN A 46 13.55 6.84 -7.56
CA GLN A 46 14.65 7.11 -8.50
C GLN A 46 14.74 6.07 -9.63
N GLU A 47 14.55 4.78 -9.30
CA GLU A 47 14.56 3.73 -10.31
C GLU A 47 13.41 3.87 -11.31
N ILE A 48 12.18 4.20 -10.84
CA ILE A 48 11.03 4.45 -11.72
C ILE A 48 11.30 5.67 -12.62
N GLU A 49 11.80 6.77 -12.04
CA GLU A 49 12.10 8.00 -12.78
C GLU A 49 13.22 7.80 -13.82
N SER A 50 14.25 7.02 -13.50
CA SER A 50 15.35 6.69 -14.43
C SER A 50 14.88 5.90 -15.66
N GLN A 51 13.73 5.22 -15.55
CA GLN A 51 13.08 4.49 -16.63
C GLN A 51 11.97 5.31 -17.34
N GLY A 52 11.88 6.61 -17.03
CA GLY A 52 10.91 7.52 -17.64
C GLY A 52 9.50 7.45 -17.04
N GLY A 53 9.32 6.77 -15.90
CA GLY A 53 8.07 6.75 -15.13
C GLY A 53 7.97 7.91 -14.13
N GLU A 54 6.83 8.02 -13.47
CA GLU A 54 6.58 9.03 -12.44
C GLU A 54 6.16 8.34 -11.15
N ALA A 55 6.78 8.70 -10.01
CA ALA A 55 6.45 8.14 -8.71
C ALA A 55 6.58 9.15 -7.58
N VAL A 56 5.69 9.07 -6.61
CA VAL A 56 5.77 9.79 -5.32
C VAL A 56 5.69 8.79 -4.19
N MET A 57 6.54 8.97 -3.17
CA MET A 57 6.57 8.09 -2.00
C MET A 57 6.11 8.83 -0.76
N LEU A 58 5.11 8.29 -0.06
CA LEU A 58 4.49 8.89 1.12
C LEU A 58 4.68 7.99 2.34
N SER A 59 4.95 8.60 3.50
CA SER A 59 4.98 7.85 4.76
C SER A 59 3.55 7.50 5.20
N LEU A 60 3.32 6.24 5.55
CA LEU A 60 2.06 5.74 6.09
C LEU A 60 2.33 4.49 6.97
N ASP A 61 1.83 4.50 8.19
CA ASP A 61 1.62 3.30 8.97
C ASP A 61 0.14 2.88 8.86
N VAL A 62 -0.09 1.71 8.26
CA VAL A 62 -1.47 1.21 8.04
C VAL A 62 -2.15 0.73 9.33
N THR A 63 -1.45 0.69 10.45
CA THR A 63 -2.04 0.37 11.76
C THR A 63 -2.59 1.60 12.47
N GLU A 64 -2.16 2.81 12.08
CA GLU A 64 -2.50 4.09 12.71
C GLU A 64 -3.74 4.73 12.06
N THR A 65 -4.92 4.18 12.33
CA THR A 65 -6.18 4.62 11.69
C THR A 65 -6.51 6.10 11.94
N ALA A 66 -6.05 6.67 13.06
CA ALA A 66 -6.24 8.08 13.37
C ALA A 66 -5.54 9.02 12.37
N SER A 67 -4.48 8.55 11.70
CA SER A 67 -3.72 9.32 10.72
C SER A 67 -4.37 9.35 9.32
N PHE A 68 -5.35 8.50 9.05
CA PHE A 68 -5.85 8.28 7.69
C PHE A 68 -6.57 9.46 7.06
N ALA A 69 -7.23 10.30 7.87
CA ALA A 69 -7.86 11.51 7.35
C ALA A 69 -6.81 12.48 6.79
N ALA A 70 -5.78 12.79 7.58
CA ALA A 70 -4.66 13.63 7.14
C ALA A 70 -3.87 12.99 5.99
N PHE A 71 -3.74 11.66 5.98
CA PHE A 71 -3.12 10.95 4.86
C PHE A 71 -3.93 11.09 3.57
N ALA A 72 -5.26 11.01 3.63
CA ALA A 72 -6.12 11.19 2.45
C ALA A 72 -5.99 12.63 1.89
N GLU A 73 -5.92 13.65 2.73
CA GLU A 73 -5.63 15.03 2.31
C GLU A 73 -4.27 15.12 1.61
N LYS A 74 -3.23 14.52 2.19
CA LYS A 74 -1.90 14.46 1.57
C LYS A 74 -1.89 13.75 0.22
N VAL A 75 -2.68 12.69 0.05
CA VAL A 75 -2.87 12.00 -1.24
C VAL A 75 -3.53 12.94 -2.23
N ALA A 76 -4.61 13.65 -1.86
CA ALA A 76 -5.30 14.60 -2.73
C ALA A 76 -4.36 15.70 -3.22
N ASP A 77 -3.55 16.28 -2.33
CA ASP A 77 -2.54 17.28 -2.68
C ASP A 77 -1.47 16.71 -3.61
N THR A 78 -1.00 15.50 -3.34
CA THR A 78 -0.03 14.80 -4.19
C THR A 78 -0.56 14.57 -5.60
N LEU A 79 -1.80 14.12 -5.72
CA LEU A 79 -2.46 13.91 -7.02
C LEU A 79 -2.52 15.22 -7.81
N LYS A 80 -2.93 16.30 -7.16
CA LYS A 80 -3.08 17.61 -7.79
C LYS A 80 -1.73 18.22 -8.20
N ILE A 81 -0.76 18.23 -7.29
CA ILE A 81 0.53 18.90 -7.48
C ILE A 81 1.41 18.13 -8.46
N ASN A 82 1.52 16.82 -8.31
CA ASN A 82 2.47 16.01 -9.07
C ASN A 82 1.88 15.46 -10.37
N PHE A 83 0.57 15.18 -10.41
CA PHE A 83 -0.05 14.51 -11.54
C PHE A 83 -1.15 15.32 -12.25
N GLY A 84 -1.53 16.49 -11.71
CA GLY A 84 -2.61 17.30 -12.27
C GLY A 84 -3.97 16.60 -12.25
N ARG A 85 -4.20 15.71 -11.28
CA ARG A 85 -5.41 14.88 -11.13
C ARG A 85 -6.02 15.11 -9.75
N GLU A 86 -7.32 14.92 -9.62
CA GLU A 86 -8.03 14.94 -8.33
C GLU A 86 -8.27 13.52 -7.77
N ARG A 87 -8.20 12.51 -8.65
CA ARG A 87 -8.48 11.11 -8.31
C ARG A 87 -7.44 10.18 -8.90
N PHE A 88 -7.32 8.99 -8.32
CA PHE A 88 -6.46 7.91 -8.79
C PHE A 88 -7.30 6.69 -9.19
N ASP A 89 -6.72 5.76 -9.94
CA ASP A 89 -7.46 4.67 -10.60
C ASP A 89 -7.40 3.36 -9.82
N PHE A 90 -6.26 3.06 -9.16
CA PHE A 90 -6.04 1.76 -8.53
C PHE A 90 -5.54 1.90 -7.10
N LEU A 91 -6.25 1.27 -6.15
CA LEU A 91 -5.78 1.08 -4.78
C LEU A 91 -5.27 -0.35 -4.62
N VAL A 92 -4.01 -0.51 -4.21
CA VAL A 92 -3.42 -1.81 -3.89
C VAL A 92 -3.10 -1.86 -2.39
N ASN A 93 -3.94 -2.52 -1.62
CA ASN A 93 -3.70 -2.83 -0.22
C ASN A 93 -2.72 -4.01 -0.15
N ASN A 94 -1.42 -3.70 -0.06
CA ASN A 94 -0.33 -4.67 -0.05
C ASN A 94 0.50 -4.62 1.24
N ALA A 95 0.50 -3.51 1.97
CA ALA A 95 1.23 -3.42 3.24
C ALA A 95 0.87 -4.60 4.15
N GLY A 96 1.89 -5.27 4.67
CA GLY A 96 1.69 -6.45 5.48
C GLY A 96 2.96 -6.86 6.21
N ASN A 97 2.79 -7.71 7.20
CA ASN A 97 3.84 -8.38 7.96
C ASN A 97 3.46 -9.85 8.15
N GLY A 98 4.44 -10.68 8.44
CA GLY A 98 4.24 -12.05 8.91
C GLY A 98 4.70 -12.16 10.35
N LEU A 99 4.07 -13.06 11.08
CA LEU A 99 4.40 -13.37 12.46
C LEU A 99 4.46 -14.88 12.61
N PHE A 100 5.49 -15.37 13.29
CA PHE A 100 5.64 -16.77 13.60
C PHE A 100 5.32 -16.99 15.08
N ALA A 101 4.26 -17.75 15.37
CA ALA A 101 3.91 -18.21 16.71
C ALA A 101 3.12 -19.51 16.62
N HIS A 102 3.42 -20.46 17.52
CA HIS A 102 2.52 -21.59 17.73
C HIS A 102 1.25 -21.13 18.41
N PHE A 103 0.13 -21.76 18.13
CA PHE A 103 -1.18 -21.35 18.66
C PHE A 103 -1.19 -21.28 20.19
N ALA A 104 -0.50 -22.23 20.85
CA ALA A 104 -0.42 -22.27 22.32
C ALA A 104 0.36 -21.09 22.92
N ASP A 105 1.23 -20.46 22.16
CA ASP A 105 2.16 -19.41 22.62
C ASP A 105 1.82 -18.04 22.03
N ALA A 106 0.81 -17.97 21.14
CA ALA A 106 0.41 -16.72 20.50
C ALA A 106 -0.20 -15.74 21.54
N THR A 107 0.25 -14.48 21.48
CA THR A 107 -0.23 -13.45 22.41
C THR A 107 -1.33 -12.56 21.77
N GLU A 108 -2.08 -11.87 22.62
CA GLU A 108 -3.08 -10.90 22.17
C GLU A 108 -2.45 -9.77 21.35
N GLU A 109 -1.25 -9.30 21.73
CA GLU A 109 -0.55 -8.24 20.99
C GLU A 109 -0.16 -8.71 19.58
N GLN A 110 0.23 -9.96 19.45
CA GLN A 110 0.55 -10.56 18.15
C GLN A 110 -0.70 -10.63 17.27
N PHE A 111 -1.81 -11.09 17.81
CA PHE A 111 -3.11 -11.13 17.14
C PHE A 111 -3.55 -9.71 16.72
N GLU A 112 -3.54 -8.74 17.66
CA GLU A 112 -3.93 -7.35 17.37
C GLU A 112 -3.02 -6.70 16.33
N SER A 113 -1.74 -7.00 16.31
CA SER A 113 -0.81 -6.53 15.27
C SER A 113 -1.22 -7.01 13.88
N LEU A 114 -1.57 -8.29 13.73
CA LEU A 114 -2.03 -8.85 12.46
C LEU A 114 -3.39 -8.30 12.05
N VAL A 115 -4.36 -8.24 12.96
CA VAL A 115 -5.69 -7.68 12.70
C VAL A 115 -5.59 -6.20 12.30
N SER A 116 -4.77 -5.43 12.99
CA SER A 116 -4.57 -4.01 12.68
C SER A 116 -3.95 -3.82 11.30
N THR A 117 -2.94 -4.63 10.95
CA THR A 117 -2.23 -4.50 9.66
C THR A 117 -3.05 -5.03 8.49
N HIS A 118 -3.69 -6.21 8.64
CA HIS A 118 -4.26 -6.94 7.51
C HIS A 118 -5.78 -6.79 7.36
N LEU A 119 -6.48 -6.31 8.39
CA LEU A 119 -7.93 -6.16 8.37
C LEU A 119 -8.36 -4.72 8.65
N ARG A 120 -8.09 -4.21 9.86
CA ARG A 120 -8.53 -2.88 10.29
C ARG A 120 -7.95 -1.78 9.40
N GLY A 121 -6.65 -1.82 9.16
CA GLY A 121 -5.95 -0.84 8.31
C GLY A 121 -6.52 -0.75 6.90
N PRO A 122 -6.53 -1.84 6.11
CA PRO A 122 -7.09 -1.83 4.76
C PRO A 122 -8.54 -1.37 4.68
N ILE A 123 -9.40 -1.76 5.64
CA ILE A 123 -10.80 -1.33 5.66
C ILE A 123 -10.92 0.18 5.82
N PHE A 124 -10.34 0.75 6.88
CA PHE A 124 -10.51 2.16 7.19
C PHE A 124 -9.68 3.07 6.30
N LEU A 125 -8.51 2.63 5.83
CA LEU A 125 -7.76 3.37 4.82
C LEU A 125 -8.54 3.44 3.49
N THR A 126 -9.07 2.32 3.03
CA THR A 126 -9.93 2.27 1.83
C THR A 126 -11.12 3.21 1.99
N GLN A 127 -11.80 3.17 3.14
CA GLN A 127 -12.93 4.06 3.42
C GLN A 127 -12.55 5.55 3.29
N LYS A 128 -11.39 5.95 3.79
CA LYS A 128 -10.92 7.35 3.70
C LYS A 128 -10.46 7.74 2.30
N LEU A 129 -9.90 6.80 1.55
CA LEU A 129 -9.43 7.03 0.18
C LEU A 129 -10.54 6.88 -0.88
N LEU A 130 -11.69 6.29 -0.53
CA LEU A 130 -12.78 6.01 -1.48
C LEU A 130 -13.22 7.24 -2.30
N PRO A 131 -13.36 8.45 -1.71
CA PRO A 131 -13.72 9.65 -2.49
C PRO A 131 -12.66 10.08 -3.52
N LEU A 132 -11.42 9.60 -3.38
CA LEU A 132 -10.30 9.89 -4.27
C LEU A 132 -10.09 8.81 -5.33
N ILE A 133 -10.87 7.74 -5.33
CA ILE A 133 -10.82 6.71 -6.36
C ILE A 133 -11.74 7.14 -7.51
N ASP A 134 -11.23 7.08 -8.74
CA ASP A 134 -11.97 7.46 -9.93
C ASP A 134 -13.10 6.47 -10.25
N ASP A 135 -14.13 6.92 -10.97
CA ASP A 135 -15.21 6.05 -11.40
C ASP A 135 -14.68 4.95 -12.32
N GLY A 136 -15.03 3.70 -12.04
CA GLY A 136 -14.46 2.53 -12.72
C GLY A 136 -13.08 2.11 -12.21
N GLY A 137 -12.53 2.76 -11.17
CA GLY A 137 -11.31 2.36 -10.49
C GLY A 137 -11.38 0.96 -9.88
N ARG A 138 -10.26 0.43 -9.43
CA ARG A 138 -10.13 -0.93 -8.87
C ARG A 138 -9.46 -0.91 -7.52
N ILE A 139 -9.94 -1.75 -6.63
CA ILE A 139 -9.31 -2.03 -5.32
C ILE A 139 -8.82 -3.46 -5.33
N LEU A 140 -7.52 -3.65 -5.09
CA LEU A 140 -6.87 -4.95 -4.97
C LEU A 140 -6.40 -5.14 -3.53
N ASN A 141 -6.84 -6.22 -2.89
CA ASN A 141 -6.33 -6.65 -1.60
C ASN A 141 -5.38 -7.83 -1.80
N VAL A 142 -4.12 -7.66 -1.40
CA VAL A 142 -3.13 -8.74 -1.44
C VAL A 142 -3.41 -9.69 -0.28
N SER A 143 -3.57 -10.96 -0.59
CA SER A 143 -3.81 -12.04 0.37
C SER A 143 -2.55 -12.93 0.47
N SER A 144 -2.70 -14.11 1.07
CA SER A 144 -1.61 -15.06 1.30
C SER A 144 -1.93 -16.43 0.71
N GLY A 145 -0.88 -17.20 0.40
CA GLY A 145 -1.01 -18.63 0.08
C GLY A 145 -1.59 -19.45 1.24
N PHE A 146 -1.49 -18.96 2.47
CA PHE A 146 -2.03 -19.63 3.67
C PHE A 146 -3.56 -19.77 3.69
N VAL A 147 -4.27 -19.13 2.77
CA VAL A 147 -5.70 -19.42 2.54
C VAL A 147 -5.95 -20.79 1.92
N ARG A 148 -4.90 -21.47 1.39
CA ARG A 148 -4.99 -22.78 0.72
C ARG A 148 -4.23 -23.90 1.42
N PHE A 149 -3.27 -23.56 2.27
CA PHE A 149 -2.48 -24.53 3.03
C PHE A 149 -2.09 -23.94 4.37
N THR A 150 -1.80 -24.79 5.33
CA THR A 150 -1.36 -24.42 6.67
C THR A 150 0.12 -24.74 6.85
N LEU A 151 0.82 -23.91 7.62
CA LEU A 151 2.17 -24.18 8.08
C LEU A 151 2.21 -24.10 9.62
N PRO A 152 2.91 -25.04 10.29
CA PRO A 152 3.14 -24.92 11.73
C PRO A 152 3.78 -23.56 12.08
N GLY A 153 3.30 -22.94 13.13
CA GLY A 153 3.79 -21.62 13.58
C GLY A 153 3.19 -20.41 12.86
N TYR A 154 2.19 -20.61 11.98
CA TYR A 154 1.42 -19.54 11.35
C TYR A 154 -0.08 -19.74 11.64
N SER A 155 -0.42 -19.81 12.92
CA SER A 155 -1.77 -20.11 13.40
C SER A 155 -2.57 -18.87 13.83
N VAL A 156 -1.97 -17.70 13.69
CA VAL A 156 -2.58 -16.39 13.99
C VAL A 156 -2.60 -15.55 12.72
#